data_4bd223d34c54db3496a0ceb912379cb0
#
_entry.id   4bd223d34c54db3496a0ceb912379cb0
#
_cell.length_a   1.000
_cell.length_b   1.000
_cell.length_c   1.000
_cell.angle_alpha   90.00
_cell.angle_beta   90.00
_cell.angle_gamma   90.00
#
_symmetry.space_group_name_H-M   'P 1'
#
loop_
_entity.id
_entity.type
_entity.pdbx_description
1 polymer ?
#
loop_
_entity_poly.entity_id
_entity_poly.type
_entity_poly.pdbx_seq_one_letter_code
_entity_poly.pdbx_strand_id
1 'polypeptide(L)'
;PQFSAVVECADEARRLGRHVWADGGVRFPRDVALALAGGAASVMFGSWLAGTHESAADTLRDPDGRLYKESFGMASNRAVKHRTQGDHGFERARKELFEEGISTSRMYLDPERPSVEDIIDQVVAGVRSACTYAGADSIHEFHDRAVVGVQSTAGYDEGRPVGVSW
;
A
#
# COMPACT_ATOMS: atom_id res chain seq x y z
N PRO A 1 11.67 1.77 9.72
CA PRO A 1 11.39 1.79 8.28
C PRO A 1 10.77 0.47 7.81
N GLN A 2 9.76 0.53 6.96
CA GLN A 2 8.98 -0.64 6.54
C GLN A 2 9.84 -1.73 5.91
N PHE A 3 10.75 -1.36 5.01
CA PHE A 3 11.61 -2.32 4.32
C PHE A 3 12.45 -3.15 5.31
N SER A 4 13.10 -2.51 6.29
CA SER A 4 13.90 -3.22 7.31
C SER A 4 13.04 -4.20 8.12
N ALA A 5 11.83 -3.78 8.52
CA ALA A 5 10.90 -4.65 9.25
C ALA A 5 10.48 -5.86 8.40
N VAL A 6 10.22 -5.66 7.10
CA VAL A 6 9.88 -6.77 6.18
C VAL A 6 11.04 -7.77 6.10
N VAL A 7 12.27 -7.30 5.90
CA VAL A 7 13.46 -8.18 5.80
C VAL A 7 13.63 -9.00 7.07
N GLU A 8 13.66 -8.35 8.23
CA GLU A 8 13.85 -9.03 9.53
C GLU A 8 12.74 -10.06 9.80
N CYS A 9 11.48 -9.69 9.57
CA CYS A 9 10.36 -10.60 9.76
C CYS A 9 10.35 -11.74 8.74
N ALA A 10 10.72 -11.47 7.48
CA ALA A 10 10.74 -12.49 6.43
C ALA A 10 11.83 -13.53 6.66
N ASP A 11 12.99 -13.13 7.14
CA ASP A 11 14.08 -14.06 7.49
C ASP A 11 13.65 -15.03 8.58
N GLU A 12 13.04 -14.54 9.64
CA GLU A 12 12.54 -15.39 10.72
C GLU A 12 11.34 -16.24 10.29
N ALA A 13 10.41 -15.69 9.53
CA ALA A 13 9.26 -16.41 9.00
C ALA A 13 9.71 -17.59 8.11
N ARG A 14 10.70 -17.36 7.24
CA ARG A 14 11.27 -18.42 6.39
C ARG A 14 11.87 -19.54 7.21
N ARG A 15 12.63 -19.22 8.27
CA ARG A 15 13.20 -20.20 9.19
C ARG A 15 12.12 -21.07 9.85
N LEU A 16 10.93 -20.50 10.07
CA LEU A 16 9.78 -21.17 10.67
C LEU A 16 8.82 -21.80 9.63
N GLY A 17 9.13 -21.74 8.34
CA GLY A 17 8.26 -22.20 7.26
C GLY A 17 6.96 -21.39 7.15
N ARG A 18 7.03 -20.08 7.41
CA ARG A 18 5.91 -19.14 7.41
C ARG A 18 6.12 -18.03 6.38
N HIS A 19 5.08 -17.24 6.17
CA HIS A 19 5.06 -16.11 5.23
C HIS A 19 4.83 -14.79 5.96
N VAL A 20 5.34 -13.70 5.36
CA VAL A 20 5.13 -12.33 5.80
C VAL A 20 4.33 -11.58 4.75
N TRP A 21 3.39 -10.78 5.20
CA TRP A 21 2.68 -9.81 4.39
C TRP A 21 3.18 -8.41 4.76
N ALA A 22 3.61 -7.65 3.76
CA ALA A 22 4.00 -6.26 3.95
C ALA A 22 2.75 -5.37 3.93
N ASP A 23 2.43 -4.75 5.06
CA ASP A 23 1.28 -3.85 5.21
C ASP A 23 1.75 -2.44 5.56
N GLY A 24 1.32 -1.47 4.79
CA GLY A 24 1.59 -0.06 4.98
C GLY A 24 2.72 0.51 4.11
N GLY A 25 2.62 1.81 3.83
CA GLY A 25 3.64 2.59 3.12
C GLY A 25 3.71 2.38 1.61
N VAL A 26 2.84 1.59 1.02
CA VAL A 26 2.83 1.31 -0.43
C VAL A 26 2.12 2.43 -1.18
N ARG A 27 2.85 3.09 -2.08
CA ARG A 27 2.36 4.22 -2.89
C ARG A 27 2.68 4.08 -4.37
N PHE A 28 3.68 3.28 -4.70
CA PHE A 28 4.19 3.12 -6.06
C PHE A 28 4.51 1.65 -6.33
N PRO A 29 4.55 1.22 -7.60
CA PRO A 29 4.96 -0.13 -7.97
C PRO A 29 6.32 -0.56 -7.41
N ARG A 30 7.26 0.39 -7.30
CA ARG A 30 8.58 0.14 -6.69
C ARG A 30 8.51 -0.31 -5.22
N ASP A 31 7.51 0.19 -4.47
CA ASP A 31 7.36 -0.18 -3.07
C ASP A 31 6.94 -1.65 -2.94
N VAL A 32 6.11 -2.11 -3.89
CA VAL A 32 5.74 -3.53 -4.02
C VAL A 32 6.96 -4.38 -4.37
N ALA A 33 7.73 -3.95 -5.38
CA ALA A 33 8.94 -4.66 -5.78
C ALA A 33 9.96 -4.74 -4.62
N LEU A 34 10.15 -3.66 -3.87
CA LEU A 34 11.03 -3.66 -2.69
C LEU A 34 10.52 -4.61 -1.59
N ALA A 35 9.22 -4.64 -1.32
CA ALA A 35 8.65 -5.56 -0.33
C ALA A 35 8.88 -7.02 -0.72
N LEU A 36 8.65 -7.37 -1.99
CA LEU A 36 8.89 -8.70 -2.53
C LEU A 36 10.38 -9.06 -2.51
N ALA A 37 11.27 -8.14 -2.90
CA ALA A 37 12.71 -8.30 -2.80
C ALA A 37 13.16 -8.51 -1.35
N GLY A 38 12.52 -7.86 -0.38
CA GLY A 38 12.74 -8.03 1.05
C GLY A 38 12.18 -9.34 1.63
N GLY A 39 11.51 -10.17 0.83
CA GLY A 39 11.02 -11.48 1.24
C GLY A 39 9.56 -11.53 1.65
N ALA A 40 8.79 -10.46 1.47
CA ALA A 40 7.35 -10.54 1.64
C ALA A 40 6.71 -11.47 0.61
N ALA A 41 5.79 -12.31 1.05
CA ALA A 41 5.02 -13.19 0.15
C ALA A 41 3.80 -12.46 -0.45
N SER A 42 3.34 -11.41 0.20
CA SER A 42 2.20 -10.61 -0.24
C SER A 42 2.35 -9.16 0.23
N VAL A 43 1.65 -8.26 -0.46
CA VAL A 43 1.63 -6.83 -0.13
C VAL A 43 0.19 -6.37 0.04
N MET A 44 -0.08 -5.66 1.13
CA MET A 44 -1.39 -5.10 1.42
C MET A 44 -1.54 -3.70 0.82
N PHE A 45 -2.56 -3.53 0.00
CA PHE A 45 -2.96 -2.23 -0.53
C PHE A 45 -4.10 -1.64 0.30
N GLY A 46 -3.90 -0.48 0.86
CA GLY A 46 -4.93 0.27 1.59
C GLY A 46 -5.31 1.55 0.84
N SER A 47 -4.66 2.64 1.22
CA SER A 47 -4.97 3.98 0.71
C SER A 47 -4.90 4.10 -0.82
N TRP A 48 -4.02 3.37 -1.46
CA TRP A 48 -3.88 3.42 -2.92
C TRP A 48 -5.14 2.97 -3.64
N LEU A 49 -5.82 1.92 -3.14
CA LEU A 49 -7.09 1.46 -3.71
C LEU A 49 -8.30 2.28 -3.22
N ALA A 50 -8.15 3.03 -2.13
CA ALA A 50 -9.26 3.81 -1.57
C ALA A 50 -9.74 4.94 -2.50
N GLY A 51 -8.87 5.44 -3.38
CA GLY A 51 -9.19 6.47 -4.38
C GLY A 51 -9.69 5.94 -5.73
N THR A 52 -10.24 4.73 -5.78
CA THR A 52 -10.74 4.13 -7.01
C THR A 52 -12.27 4.14 -7.08
N HIS A 53 -12.82 3.90 -8.26
CA HIS A 53 -14.28 3.78 -8.44
C HIS A 53 -14.87 2.63 -7.62
N GLU A 54 -14.17 1.51 -7.54
CA GLU A 54 -14.63 0.29 -6.88
C GLU A 54 -14.57 0.37 -5.36
N SER A 55 -13.84 1.35 -4.81
CA SER A 55 -13.83 1.59 -3.36
C SER A 55 -15.25 1.84 -2.84
N ALA A 56 -15.61 1.20 -1.74
CA ALA A 56 -16.96 1.23 -1.18
C ALA A 56 -17.37 2.60 -0.58
N ALA A 57 -16.41 3.53 -0.38
CA ALA A 57 -16.71 4.84 0.14
C ALA A 57 -17.48 5.70 -0.88
N ASP A 58 -18.32 6.61 -0.38
CA ASP A 58 -19.05 7.55 -1.21
C ASP A 58 -18.09 8.46 -1.99
N THR A 59 -18.43 8.71 -3.26
CA THR A 59 -17.70 9.65 -4.08
C THR A 59 -18.20 11.06 -3.81
N LEU A 60 -17.32 11.91 -3.33
CA LEU A 60 -17.58 13.29 -3.01
C LEU A 60 -16.86 14.22 -3.99
N ARG A 61 -17.23 15.50 -3.97
CA ARG A 61 -16.62 16.52 -4.82
C ARG A 61 -16.12 17.67 -3.94
N ASP A 62 -14.89 18.09 -4.17
CA ASP A 62 -14.34 19.26 -3.51
C ASP A 62 -14.81 20.58 -4.18
N PRO A 63 -14.53 21.76 -3.60
CA PRO A 63 -14.90 23.05 -4.18
C PRO A 63 -14.33 23.29 -5.58
N ASP A 64 -13.20 22.69 -5.90
CA ASP A 64 -12.54 22.80 -7.21
C ASP A 64 -13.11 21.81 -8.24
N GLY A 65 -14.10 21.01 -7.83
CA GLY A 65 -14.77 20.05 -8.68
C GLY A 65 -14.09 18.68 -8.78
N ARG A 66 -12.99 18.45 -8.07
CA ARG A 66 -12.27 17.18 -8.09
C ARG A 66 -13.02 16.12 -7.28
N LEU A 67 -13.07 14.90 -7.82
CA LEU A 67 -13.70 13.77 -7.14
C LEU A 67 -12.73 13.17 -6.12
N TYR A 68 -13.24 12.84 -4.95
CA TYR A 68 -12.48 12.16 -3.92
C TYR A 68 -13.37 11.20 -3.11
N LYS A 69 -12.75 10.28 -2.41
CA LYS A 69 -13.36 9.42 -1.40
C LYS A 69 -12.70 9.66 -0.05
N GLU A 70 -13.46 9.59 1.02
CA GLU A 70 -12.89 9.66 2.36
C GLU A 70 -12.40 8.28 2.79
N SER A 71 -11.10 8.18 3.05
CA SER A 71 -10.47 6.99 3.59
C SER A 71 -10.20 7.19 5.08
N PHE A 72 -10.55 6.20 5.87
CA PHE A 72 -10.28 6.19 7.31
C PHE A 72 -9.87 4.78 7.76
N GLY A 73 -8.93 4.72 8.70
CA GLY A 73 -8.42 3.45 9.20
C GLY A 73 -9.51 2.62 9.87
N MET A 74 -9.42 1.31 9.76
CA MET A 74 -10.41 0.36 10.30
C MET A 74 -10.58 0.46 11.80
N ALA A 75 -9.57 0.87 12.54
CA ALA A 75 -9.60 1.08 13.98
C ALA A 75 -9.85 2.56 14.39
N SER A 76 -10.08 3.46 13.42
CA SER A 76 -10.42 4.85 13.71
C SER A 76 -11.80 4.97 14.38
N ASN A 77 -11.98 6.03 15.16
CA ASN A 77 -13.28 6.37 15.81
C ASN A 77 -14.46 6.30 14.84
N ARG A 78 -14.28 6.83 13.64
CA ARG A 78 -15.32 6.84 12.61
C ARG A 78 -15.67 5.42 12.15
N ALA A 79 -14.67 4.57 11.89
CA ALA A 79 -14.89 3.19 11.48
C ALA A 79 -15.55 2.37 12.60
N VAL A 80 -15.08 2.56 13.85
CA VAL A 80 -15.63 1.88 15.02
C VAL A 80 -17.10 2.29 15.23
N LYS A 81 -17.40 3.58 15.23
CA LYS A 81 -18.79 4.08 15.37
C LYS A 81 -19.69 3.57 14.24
N HIS A 82 -19.22 3.54 13.01
CA HIS A 82 -20.03 3.03 11.88
C HIS A 82 -20.34 1.54 12.02
N ARG A 83 -19.32 0.73 12.40
CA ARG A 83 -19.51 -0.73 12.60
C ARG A 83 -20.38 -1.08 13.79
N THR A 84 -20.43 -0.21 14.79
CA THR A 84 -21.16 -0.47 16.06
C THR A 84 -22.55 0.16 16.08
N GLN A 85 -23.03 0.72 14.99
CA GLN A 85 -24.36 1.35 14.93
C GLN A 85 -25.50 0.40 15.30
N GLY A 86 -25.35 -0.91 15.04
CA GLY A 86 -26.31 -1.94 15.39
C GLY A 86 -26.05 -2.63 16.74
N ASP A 87 -24.94 -2.32 17.40
CA ASP A 87 -24.57 -2.94 18.67
C ASP A 87 -25.17 -2.16 19.87
N HIS A 88 -25.56 -2.89 20.91
CA HIS A 88 -26.14 -2.31 22.11
C HIS A 88 -25.26 -2.54 23.36
N GLY A 89 -25.26 -1.55 24.25
CA GLY A 89 -24.72 -1.65 25.61
C GLY A 89 -23.25 -2.04 25.68
N PHE A 90 -22.96 -3.12 26.37
CA PHE A 90 -21.59 -3.56 26.69
C PHE A 90 -20.75 -3.91 25.47
N GLU A 91 -21.32 -4.54 24.46
CA GLU A 91 -20.59 -4.91 23.23
C GLU A 91 -20.06 -3.69 22.47
N ARG A 92 -20.88 -2.64 22.39
CA ARG A 92 -20.48 -1.38 21.81
C ARG A 92 -19.35 -0.73 22.60
N ALA A 93 -19.52 -0.61 23.92
CA ALA A 93 -18.51 -0.03 24.81
C ALA A 93 -17.18 -0.78 24.75
N ARG A 94 -17.22 -2.13 24.69
CA ARG A 94 -16.01 -2.95 24.55
C ARG A 94 -15.28 -2.70 23.23
N LYS A 95 -15.99 -2.54 22.11
CA LYS A 95 -15.39 -2.27 20.80
C LYS A 95 -14.83 -0.84 20.73
N GLU A 96 -15.44 0.12 21.39
CA GLU A 96 -14.98 1.50 21.47
C GLU A 96 -13.67 1.64 22.29
N LEU A 97 -13.37 0.71 23.20
CA LEU A 97 -12.09 0.69 23.93
C LEU A 97 -10.87 0.40 23.05
N PHE A 98 -11.06 -0.20 21.88
CA PHE A 98 -10.00 -0.53 20.93
C PHE A 98 -9.96 0.47 19.76
N GLU A 99 -10.37 1.70 20.03
CA GLU A 99 -10.26 2.78 19.07
C GLU A 99 -8.80 3.21 18.91
N GLU A 100 -8.22 2.89 17.77
CA GLU A 100 -6.85 3.25 17.40
C GLU A 100 -6.84 3.90 16.02
N GLY A 101 -5.87 4.77 15.82
CA GLY A 101 -5.58 5.33 14.52
C GLY A 101 -6.38 6.59 14.18
N ILE A 102 -5.64 7.49 13.60
CA ILE A 102 -6.04 8.84 13.21
C ILE A 102 -6.02 9.03 11.69
N SER A 103 -5.89 7.92 10.94
CA SER A 103 -5.78 8.03 9.49
C SER A 103 -7.14 8.36 8.88
N THR A 104 -7.41 9.65 8.71
CA THR A 104 -8.49 10.15 7.87
C THR A 104 -7.85 10.97 6.77
N SER A 105 -8.12 10.62 5.53
CA SER A 105 -7.59 11.33 4.37
C SER A 105 -8.60 11.37 3.23
N ARG A 106 -8.45 12.39 2.37
CA ARG A 106 -9.16 12.45 1.10
C ARG A 106 -8.30 11.77 0.06
N MET A 107 -8.86 10.75 -0.57
CA MET A 107 -8.23 10.02 -1.65
C MET A 107 -8.86 10.48 -2.96
N TYR A 108 -8.14 11.33 -3.69
CA TYR A 108 -8.61 11.84 -4.97
C TYR A 108 -8.58 10.74 -6.02
N LEU A 109 -9.63 10.67 -6.82
CA LEU A 109 -9.67 9.80 -7.99
C LEU A 109 -8.78 10.40 -9.07
N ASP A 110 -7.99 9.55 -9.70
CA ASP A 110 -7.28 9.93 -10.92
C ASP A 110 -8.32 10.12 -12.05
N PRO A 111 -8.41 11.28 -12.70
CA PRO A 111 -9.41 11.51 -13.72
C PRO A 111 -9.21 10.66 -14.99
N GLU A 112 -7.98 10.21 -15.26
CA GLU A 112 -7.64 9.41 -16.43
C GLU A 112 -7.66 7.91 -16.15
N ARG A 113 -7.31 7.51 -14.92
CA ARG A 113 -7.13 6.11 -14.51
C ARG A 113 -7.74 5.85 -13.14
N PRO A 114 -9.06 5.92 -13.02
CA PRO A 114 -9.73 5.87 -11.72
C PRO A 114 -10.06 4.44 -11.24
N SER A 115 -9.68 3.39 -11.94
CA SER A 115 -10.06 2.02 -11.62
C SER A 115 -8.98 1.25 -10.86
N VAL A 116 -9.40 0.22 -10.12
CA VAL A 116 -8.49 -0.76 -9.50
C VAL A 116 -7.64 -1.47 -10.56
N GLU A 117 -8.22 -1.76 -11.72
CA GLU A 117 -7.54 -2.42 -12.83
C GLU A 117 -6.32 -1.61 -13.30
N ASP A 118 -6.46 -0.30 -13.44
CA ASP A 118 -5.36 0.59 -13.80
C ASP A 118 -4.19 0.52 -12.80
N ILE A 119 -4.50 0.44 -11.51
CA ILE A 119 -3.50 0.32 -10.45
C ILE A 119 -2.82 -1.05 -10.52
N ILE A 120 -3.58 -2.11 -10.69
CA ILE A 120 -3.04 -3.49 -10.79
C ILE A 120 -2.13 -3.62 -12.01
N ASP A 121 -2.52 -3.08 -13.14
CA ASP A 121 -1.69 -3.09 -14.35
C ASP A 121 -0.36 -2.37 -14.13
N GLN A 122 -0.37 -1.22 -13.47
CA GLN A 122 0.85 -0.49 -13.12
C GLN A 122 1.74 -1.31 -12.17
N VAL A 123 1.15 -1.93 -11.16
CA VAL A 123 1.88 -2.77 -10.20
C VAL A 123 2.51 -3.96 -10.90
N VAL A 124 1.74 -4.68 -11.70
CA VAL A 124 2.22 -5.86 -12.44
C VAL A 124 3.33 -5.49 -13.41
N ALA A 125 3.17 -4.40 -14.16
CA ALA A 125 4.20 -3.90 -15.06
C ALA A 125 5.49 -3.55 -14.30
N GLY A 126 5.37 -2.86 -13.15
CA GLY A 126 6.52 -2.48 -12.33
C GLY A 126 7.25 -3.67 -11.71
N VAL A 127 6.50 -4.66 -11.19
CA VAL A 127 7.09 -5.88 -10.62
C VAL A 127 7.77 -6.71 -11.72
N ARG A 128 7.13 -6.89 -12.89
CA ARG A 128 7.74 -7.58 -14.04
C ARG A 128 9.04 -6.91 -14.48
N SER A 129 9.04 -5.59 -14.56
CA SER A 129 10.25 -4.81 -14.89
C SER A 129 11.35 -5.06 -13.84
N ALA A 130 11.04 -5.03 -12.55
CA ALA A 130 11.99 -5.31 -11.50
C ALA A 130 12.55 -6.73 -11.58
N CYS A 131 11.72 -7.74 -11.84
CA CYS A 131 12.16 -9.11 -12.09
C CYS A 131 13.12 -9.20 -13.29
N THR A 132 12.81 -8.50 -14.38
CA THR A 132 13.67 -8.45 -15.57
C THR A 132 15.05 -7.89 -15.24
N TYR A 133 15.12 -6.78 -14.50
CA TYR A 133 16.40 -6.20 -14.07
C TYR A 133 17.19 -7.10 -13.13
N ALA A 134 16.52 -7.87 -12.28
CA ALA A 134 17.16 -8.86 -11.40
C ALA A 134 17.53 -10.17 -12.12
N GLY A 135 17.09 -10.38 -13.37
CA GLY A 135 17.26 -11.63 -14.11
C GLY A 135 16.46 -12.79 -13.50
N ALA A 136 15.28 -12.50 -12.95
CA ALA A 136 14.42 -13.48 -12.27
C ALA A 136 13.20 -13.84 -13.11
N ASP A 137 12.89 -15.12 -13.20
CA ASP A 137 11.75 -15.66 -13.94
C ASP A 137 10.51 -15.87 -13.03
N SER A 138 10.68 -15.73 -11.73
CA SER A 138 9.62 -15.88 -10.74
C SER A 138 9.81 -14.93 -9.56
N ILE A 139 8.76 -14.72 -8.77
CA ILE A 139 8.84 -13.92 -7.53
C ILE A 139 9.79 -14.55 -6.51
N HIS A 140 9.87 -15.89 -6.47
CA HIS A 140 10.80 -16.58 -5.60
C HIS A 140 12.25 -16.31 -5.99
N GLU A 141 12.59 -16.46 -7.28
CA GLU A 141 13.92 -16.09 -7.79
C GLU A 141 14.20 -14.59 -7.65
N PHE A 142 13.17 -13.74 -7.79
CA PHE A 142 13.34 -12.30 -7.60
C PHE A 142 13.83 -11.95 -6.20
N HIS A 143 13.25 -12.59 -5.17
CA HIS A 143 13.75 -12.41 -3.81
C HIS A 143 15.21 -12.84 -3.66
N ASP A 144 15.61 -13.96 -4.26
CA ASP A 144 16.97 -14.51 -4.15
C ASP A 144 18.01 -13.70 -4.95
N ARG A 145 17.61 -13.08 -6.05
CA ARG A 145 18.52 -12.39 -6.97
C ARG A 145 18.52 -10.87 -6.81
N ALA A 146 17.49 -10.29 -6.21
CA ALA A 146 17.38 -8.85 -6.07
C ALA A 146 18.47 -8.30 -5.15
N VAL A 147 19.18 -7.27 -5.62
CA VAL A 147 20.14 -6.53 -4.81
C VAL A 147 19.55 -5.17 -4.49
N VAL A 148 19.35 -4.90 -3.21
CA VAL A 148 18.82 -3.63 -2.71
C VAL A 148 19.96 -2.82 -2.09
N GLY A 149 20.22 -1.66 -2.65
CA GLY A 149 21.26 -0.74 -2.17
C GLY A 149 20.69 0.44 -1.39
N VAL A 150 21.50 1.01 -0.51
CA VAL A 150 21.21 2.29 0.13
C VAL A 150 21.66 3.41 -0.80
N GLN A 151 20.75 4.32 -1.13
CA GLN A 151 21.01 5.45 -2.00
C GLN A 151 21.12 6.73 -1.17
N SER A 152 22.05 7.60 -1.52
CA SER A 152 22.12 8.94 -0.95
C SER A 152 20.98 9.83 -1.46
N THR A 153 20.72 10.94 -0.77
CA THR A 153 19.74 11.93 -1.24
C THR A 153 20.10 12.46 -2.63
N ALA A 154 21.35 12.73 -2.90
CA ALA A 154 21.81 13.19 -4.22
C ALA A 154 21.56 12.14 -5.31
N GLY A 155 21.87 10.87 -5.05
CA GLY A 155 21.58 9.78 -5.99
C GLY A 155 20.09 9.57 -6.21
N TYR A 156 19.27 9.74 -5.17
CA TYR A 156 17.83 9.70 -5.31
C TYR A 156 17.31 10.84 -6.19
N ASP A 157 17.79 12.05 -5.99
CA ASP A 157 17.38 13.23 -6.77
C ASP A 157 17.80 13.13 -8.23
N GLU A 158 18.99 12.56 -8.52
CA GLU A 158 19.47 12.29 -9.86
C GLU A 158 18.57 11.29 -10.62
N GLY A 159 18.10 10.24 -9.92
CA GLY A 159 17.22 9.21 -10.49
C GLY A 159 15.73 9.55 -10.51
N ARG A 160 15.31 10.72 -10.03
CA ARG A 160 13.91 11.10 -10.01
C ARG A 160 13.39 11.37 -11.43
N PRO A 161 12.15 10.93 -11.75
CA PRO A 161 11.50 11.34 -12.97
C PRO A 161 11.43 12.87 -13.05
N VAL A 162 11.92 13.45 -14.10
CA VAL A 162 11.77 14.88 -14.35
C VAL A 162 10.36 15.12 -14.85
N GLY A 163 9.56 15.90 -14.12
CA GLY A 163 8.16 16.15 -14.42
C GLY A 163 7.91 16.99 -15.68
N VAL A 164 8.97 17.48 -16.32
CA VAL A 164 8.91 18.23 -17.59
C VAL A 164 9.98 17.66 -18.50
N SER A 165 9.57 16.99 -19.55
CA SER A 165 10.46 16.68 -20.66
C SER A 165 10.66 17.93 -21.51
N TRP A 166 11.84 18.06 -22.06
CA TRP A 166 12.25 19.12 -23.03
C TRP A 166 11.20 19.38 -24.09
#